data_c7e430fcbfd1946a0493cc6697f13351
#
_entry.id   c7e430fcbfd1946a0493cc6697f13351
#
_cell.length_a   1.000
_cell.length_b   1.000
_cell.length_c   1.000
_cell.angle_alpha   90.00
_cell.angle_beta   90.00
_cell.angle_gamma   90.00
#
_symmetry.space_group_name_H-M   'P 1'
#
loop_
_entity.id
_entity.type
_entity.pdbx_description
1 polymer ?
#
loop_
_entity_poly.entity_id
_entity_poly.type
_entity_poly.pdbx_seq_one_letter_code
_entity_poly.pdbx_strand_id
1 'polypeptide(L)'
;MSARPYALQMRRVLIGLAGRVDASMHPLLGVREPSATSRTLVIVVTGDKGLCGSFNTNVIKGAGGFVAGSAQPCSLGLVGRKGRDFFGRRGFDVLFEQINIFQKLRFDDAQAIAKTAVEAFTSGRADRVMLVYNEFKSVMTQRVVVEQLLPIAREDVDPGPARTGHPGVVNLSDYLYEPSPQEIFNQLLPRYIEVQIYRALLESNAAFFAAQMTAMDTATKNSAEMIGSLTLYMNKVRQAAITREIIEVVSGAQAL
;
A
#
# COMPACT_ATOMS: atom_id res chain seq x y z
N MET A 1 -2.70 -0.27 -13.54
CA MET A 1 -1.80 0.51 -14.44
C MET A 1 -2.44 1.79 -14.95
N SER A 2 -3.75 1.85 -15.15
CA SER A 2 -4.46 3.03 -15.73
C SER A 2 -4.44 4.31 -14.87
N ALA A 3 -4.29 4.21 -13.55
CA ALA A 3 -4.26 5.38 -12.67
C ALA A 3 -2.94 6.16 -12.71
N ARG A 4 -1.81 5.53 -13.05
CA ARG A 4 -0.50 6.21 -13.12
C ARG A 4 -0.44 7.34 -14.16
N PRO A 5 -0.90 7.14 -15.41
CA PRO A 5 -0.90 8.22 -16.40
C PRO A 5 -1.74 9.43 -15.97
N TYR A 6 -2.90 9.18 -15.35
CA TYR A 6 -3.76 10.25 -14.86
C TYR A 6 -3.11 11.04 -13.72
N ALA A 7 -2.51 10.36 -12.73
CA ALA A 7 -1.80 11.00 -11.64
C ALA A 7 -0.60 11.84 -12.14
N LEU A 8 0.14 11.34 -13.13
CA LEU A 8 1.23 12.08 -13.76
C LEU A 8 0.74 13.32 -14.53
N GLN A 9 -0.37 13.18 -15.26
CA GLN A 9 -0.93 14.31 -15.99
C GLN A 9 -1.46 15.39 -15.05
N MET A 10 -2.14 15.00 -13.98
CA MET A 10 -2.61 15.93 -12.95
C MET A 10 -1.45 16.69 -12.29
N ARG A 11 -0.36 15.97 -11.96
CA ARG A 11 0.86 16.61 -11.45
C ARG A 11 1.43 17.63 -12.42
N ARG A 12 1.47 17.33 -13.73
CA ARG A 12 1.93 18.27 -14.76
C ARG A 12 1.09 19.55 -14.81
N VAL A 13 -0.23 19.39 -14.74
CA VAL A 13 -1.14 20.56 -14.73
C VAL A 13 -0.92 21.40 -13.47
N LEU A 14 -0.78 20.78 -12.30
CA LEU A 14 -0.48 21.48 -11.05
C LEU A 14 0.83 22.24 -11.10
N ILE A 15 1.89 21.65 -11.64
CA ILE A 15 3.19 22.32 -11.84
C ILE A 15 3.03 23.57 -12.74
N GLY A 16 2.26 23.47 -13.82
CA GLY A 16 2.02 24.60 -14.70
C GLY A 16 1.20 25.73 -14.07
N LEU A 17 0.28 25.37 -13.19
CA LEU A 17 -0.51 26.36 -12.44
C LEU A 17 0.30 27.02 -11.33
N ALA A 18 1.13 26.26 -10.60
CA ALA A 18 1.88 26.76 -9.46
C ALA A 18 2.82 27.93 -9.80
N GLY A 19 3.38 27.94 -11.01
CA GLY A 19 4.18 29.08 -11.49
C GLY A 19 3.38 30.36 -11.78
N ARG A 20 2.03 30.30 -11.74
CA ARG A 20 1.12 31.41 -12.06
C ARG A 20 0.25 31.86 -10.89
N VAL A 21 0.36 31.19 -9.75
CA VAL A 21 -0.42 31.46 -8.53
C VAL A 21 0.48 31.54 -7.32
N ASP A 22 0.02 32.23 -6.28
CA ASP A 22 0.72 32.22 -5.00
C ASP A 22 0.41 30.93 -4.24
N ALA A 23 1.19 29.88 -4.53
CA ALA A 23 1.06 28.57 -3.93
C ALA A 23 1.34 28.57 -2.42
N SER A 24 2.06 29.60 -1.88
CA SER A 24 2.44 29.67 -0.46
C SER A 24 1.23 29.89 0.45
N MET A 25 0.15 30.44 -0.07
CA MET A 25 -1.08 30.74 0.68
C MET A 25 -2.03 29.55 0.86
N HIS A 26 -1.80 28.44 0.16
CA HIS A 26 -2.74 27.33 0.23
C HIS A 26 -2.50 26.43 1.46
N PRO A 27 -3.52 26.13 2.30
CA PRO A 27 -3.37 25.37 3.53
C PRO A 27 -2.70 24.00 3.37
N LEU A 28 -2.92 23.32 2.24
CA LEU A 28 -2.38 21.96 1.96
C LEU A 28 -0.90 21.96 1.57
N LEU A 29 -0.31 23.12 1.29
CA LEU A 29 1.11 23.31 0.99
C LEU A 29 1.88 23.89 2.19
N GLY A 30 1.15 24.35 3.20
CA GLY A 30 1.73 24.97 4.38
C GLY A 30 2.54 23.97 5.20
N VAL A 31 3.86 24.13 5.20
CA VAL A 31 4.75 23.39 6.09
C VAL A 31 4.65 24.00 7.49
N ARG A 32 4.16 23.23 8.44
CA ARG A 32 4.17 23.63 9.86
C ARG A 32 5.53 23.28 10.47
N GLU A 33 6.09 24.19 11.24
CA GLU A 33 7.33 23.90 11.94
C GLU A 33 7.10 22.77 12.97
N PRO A 34 8.05 21.80 13.07
CA PRO A 34 7.95 20.75 14.06
C PRO A 34 7.93 21.33 15.46
N SER A 35 6.84 21.12 16.19
CA SER A 35 6.72 21.49 17.60
C SER A 35 6.61 20.23 18.47
N ALA A 36 6.77 20.36 19.77
CA ALA A 36 6.57 19.24 20.70
C ALA A 36 5.15 18.65 20.68
N THR A 37 4.19 19.40 20.15
CA THR A 37 2.78 19.00 19.99
C THR A 37 2.44 18.48 18.59
N SER A 38 3.43 18.49 17.67
CA SER A 38 3.24 18.03 16.29
C SER A 38 2.82 16.56 16.26
N ARG A 39 1.83 16.23 15.43
CA ARG A 39 1.29 14.87 15.26
C ARG A 39 1.38 14.44 13.81
N THR A 40 1.70 13.16 13.60
CA THR A 40 1.73 12.56 12.26
C THR A 40 0.59 11.55 12.10
N LEU A 41 -0.24 11.74 11.08
CA LEU A 41 -1.21 10.71 10.66
C LEU A 41 -0.53 9.75 9.68
N VAL A 42 -0.53 8.46 10.00
CA VAL A 42 0.04 7.41 9.13
C VAL A 42 -1.09 6.55 8.59
N ILE A 43 -1.35 6.66 7.30
CA ILE A 43 -2.36 5.83 6.61
C ILE A 43 -1.67 4.54 6.16
N VAL A 44 -2.09 3.40 6.71
CA VAL A 44 -1.49 2.09 6.47
C VAL A 44 -2.41 1.25 5.61
N VAL A 45 -1.96 0.90 4.40
CA VAL A 45 -2.76 0.15 3.42
C VAL A 45 -2.36 -1.32 3.43
N THR A 46 -3.18 -2.16 4.04
CA THR A 46 -3.01 -3.63 4.10
C THR A 46 -4.15 -4.35 3.38
N GLY A 47 -4.02 -5.65 3.16
CA GLY A 47 -5.10 -6.46 2.62
C GLY A 47 -6.17 -6.81 3.66
N ASP A 48 -7.35 -7.16 3.17
CA ASP A 48 -8.45 -7.70 4.00
C ASP A 48 -8.28 -9.20 4.28
N LYS A 49 -7.63 -9.93 3.37
CA LYS A 49 -7.44 -11.39 3.42
C LYS A 49 -5.97 -11.76 3.61
N GLY A 50 -5.74 -13.04 3.94
CA GLY A 50 -4.41 -13.66 4.00
C GLY A 50 -4.06 -14.40 2.71
N LEU A 51 -3.18 -15.39 2.84
CA LEU A 51 -2.68 -16.25 1.76
C LEU A 51 -1.95 -15.46 0.65
N CYS A 52 -1.31 -14.37 1.01
CA CYS A 52 -0.56 -13.46 0.15
C CYS A 52 0.93 -13.37 0.57
N GLY A 53 1.49 -14.47 1.06
CA GLY A 53 2.87 -14.52 1.53
C GLY A 53 3.16 -13.46 2.59
N SER A 54 4.25 -12.73 2.43
CA SER A 54 4.71 -11.70 3.36
C SER A 54 4.09 -10.31 3.12
N PHE A 55 3.17 -10.15 2.16
CA PHE A 55 2.59 -8.86 1.77
C PHE A 55 2.12 -8.02 2.97
N ASN A 56 1.19 -8.55 3.78
CA ASN A 56 0.66 -7.84 4.94
C ASN A 56 1.72 -7.60 6.01
N THR A 57 2.55 -8.60 6.29
CA THR A 57 3.61 -8.52 7.29
C THR A 57 4.64 -7.45 6.95
N ASN A 58 5.00 -7.31 5.67
CA ASN A 58 5.97 -6.31 5.23
C ASN A 58 5.43 -4.88 5.39
N VAL A 59 4.16 -4.63 5.03
CA VAL A 59 3.52 -3.31 5.26
C VAL A 59 3.44 -2.99 6.75
N ILE A 60 2.99 -3.95 7.55
CA ILE A 60 2.87 -3.78 9.01
C ILE A 60 4.24 -3.49 9.63
N LYS A 61 5.29 -4.21 9.23
CA LYS A 61 6.67 -3.95 9.68
C LYS A 61 7.15 -2.57 9.23
N GLY A 62 6.90 -2.19 7.97
CA GLY A 62 7.26 -0.88 7.45
C GLY A 62 6.58 0.26 8.21
N ALA A 63 5.27 0.14 8.43
CA ALA A 63 4.51 1.12 9.20
C ALA A 63 4.96 1.17 10.67
N GLY A 64 5.12 -0.01 11.30
CA GLY A 64 5.60 -0.10 12.69
C GLY A 64 7.00 0.48 12.87
N GLY A 65 7.92 0.21 11.93
CA GLY A 65 9.27 0.79 11.93
C GLY A 65 9.25 2.30 11.78
N PHE A 66 8.39 2.83 10.90
CA PHE A 66 8.20 4.28 10.74
C PHE A 66 7.66 4.93 12.02
N VAL A 67 6.61 4.35 12.62
CA VAL A 67 6.01 4.86 13.86
C VAL A 67 6.99 4.80 15.03
N ALA A 68 7.74 3.71 15.17
CA ALA A 68 8.75 3.56 16.24
C ALA A 68 9.95 4.49 16.07
N GLY A 69 10.33 4.82 14.82
CA GLY A 69 11.41 5.75 14.50
C GLY A 69 10.97 7.22 14.49
N SER A 70 9.66 7.50 14.60
CA SER A 70 9.16 8.86 14.62
C SER A 70 9.40 9.51 15.99
N ALA A 71 9.98 10.72 16.01
CA ALA A 71 10.11 11.52 17.22
C ALA A 71 8.76 12.14 17.67
N GLN A 72 7.75 12.10 16.82
CA GLN A 72 6.45 12.72 17.04
C GLN A 72 5.37 11.66 17.29
N PRO A 73 4.34 11.96 18.10
CA PRO A 73 3.17 11.10 18.26
C PRO A 73 2.53 10.80 16.91
N CYS A 74 2.21 9.52 16.69
CA CYS A 74 1.57 9.06 15.45
C CYS A 74 0.15 8.56 15.74
N SER A 75 -0.81 9.07 14.97
CA SER A 75 -2.15 8.49 14.85
C SER A 75 -2.23 7.65 13.58
N LEU A 76 -3.05 6.60 13.58
CA LEU A 76 -3.14 5.67 12.45
C LEU A 76 -4.48 5.80 11.71
N GLY A 77 -4.43 5.79 10.38
CA GLY A 77 -5.56 5.51 9.51
C GLY A 77 -5.39 4.11 8.95
N LEU A 78 -6.28 3.19 9.30
CA LEU A 78 -6.11 1.78 8.97
C LEU A 78 -7.00 1.39 7.78
N VAL A 79 -6.36 1.02 6.67
CA VAL A 79 -7.03 0.50 5.48
C VAL A 79 -6.72 -0.98 5.35
N GLY A 80 -7.79 -1.80 5.33
CA GLY A 80 -7.71 -3.25 5.30
C GLY A 80 -7.73 -3.90 6.69
N ARG A 81 -8.36 -5.07 6.74
CA ARG A 81 -8.61 -5.82 7.98
C ARG A 81 -7.32 -6.24 8.72
N LYS A 82 -6.28 -6.62 7.97
CA LYS A 82 -5.05 -7.12 8.59
C LYS A 82 -4.28 -6.07 9.37
N GLY A 83 -4.27 -4.81 8.89
CA GLY A 83 -3.71 -3.68 9.61
C GLY A 83 -4.51 -3.36 10.87
N ARG A 84 -5.86 -3.31 10.74
CA ARG A 84 -6.75 -3.11 11.87
C ARG A 84 -6.53 -4.16 12.97
N ASP A 85 -6.53 -5.45 12.61
CA ASP A 85 -6.37 -6.55 13.57
C ASP A 85 -5.01 -6.52 14.28
N PHE A 86 -3.98 -5.99 13.62
CA PHE A 86 -2.65 -5.86 14.21
C PHE A 86 -2.52 -4.63 15.11
N PHE A 87 -2.81 -3.44 14.60
CA PHE A 87 -2.59 -2.19 15.31
C PHE A 87 -3.68 -1.89 16.33
N GLY A 88 -4.95 -2.19 16.04
CA GLY A 88 -6.07 -1.94 16.95
C GLY A 88 -5.97 -2.71 18.27
N ARG A 89 -5.32 -3.90 18.26
CA ARG A 89 -5.12 -4.69 19.50
C ARG A 89 -3.92 -4.24 20.34
N ARG A 90 -3.11 -3.31 19.86
CA ARG A 90 -1.84 -2.90 20.50
C ARG A 90 -1.88 -1.49 21.09
N GLY A 91 -3.07 -0.89 21.19
CA GLY A 91 -3.25 0.41 21.84
C GLY A 91 -2.70 1.59 21.05
N PHE A 92 -2.51 1.46 19.73
CA PHE A 92 -2.20 2.60 18.88
C PHE A 92 -3.41 3.53 18.78
N ASP A 93 -3.16 4.84 18.67
CA ASP A 93 -4.20 5.82 18.41
C ASP A 93 -4.71 5.67 16.97
N VAL A 94 -5.94 5.17 16.81
CA VAL A 94 -6.56 4.93 15.50
C VAL A 94 -7.60 6.01 15.22
N LEU A 95 -7.32 6.84 14.21
CA LEU A 95 -8.20 7.93 13.82
C LEU A 95 -9.39 7.44 12.99
N PHE A 96 -9.15 6.50 12.06
CA PHE A 96 -10.20 5.91 11.24
C PHE A 96 -9.82 4.50 10.75
N GLU A 97 -10.85 3.74 10.37
CA GLU A 97 -10.71 2.40 9.81
C GLU A 97 -11.56 2.26 8.55
N GLN A 98 -10.99 1.64 7.51
CA GLN A 98 -11.68 1.29 6.28
C GLN A 98 -11.37 -0.15 5.93
N ILE A 99 -12.37 -1.02 5.98
CA ILE A 99 -12.21 -2.46 5.75
C ILE A 99 -13.10 -2.92 4.58
N ASN A 100 -12.73 -4.06 3.96
CA ASN A 100 -13.46 -4.69 2.86
C ASN A 100 -13.56 -3.86 1.57
N ILE A 101 -12.76 -2.80 1.42
CA ILE A 101 -12.78 -1.96 0.22
C ILE A 101 -12.13 -2.66 -0.99
N PHE A 102 -11.22 -3.60 -0.78
CA PHE A 102 -10.49 -4.28 -1.86
C PHE A 102 -11.32 -5.32 -2.63
N GLN A 103 -12.51 -5.67 -2.17
CA GLN A 103 -13.41 -6.55 -2.92
C GLN A 103 -13.99 -5.83 -4.15
N LYS A 104 -14.29 -4.52 -4.03
CA LYS A 104 -14.77 -3.67 -5.10
C LYS A 104 -14.27 -2.25 -4.87
N LEU A 105 -12.98 -2.06 -5.13
CA LEU A 105 -12.33 -0.76 -4.92
C LEU A 105 -12.94 0.29 -5.86
N ARG A 106 -13.46 1.36 -5.28
CA ARG A 106 -14.08 2.49 -5.97
C ARG A 106 -13.31 3.77 -5.68
N PHE A 107 -13.48 4.77 -6.54
CA PHE A 107 -12.89 6.09 -6.32
C PHE A 107 -13.48 6.76 -5.07
N ASP A 108 -14.76 6.54 -4.78
CA ASP A 108 -15.46 7.04 -3.59
C ASP A 108 -14.76 6.62 -2.29
N ASP A 109 -14.17 5.41 -2.24
CA ASP A 109 -13.39 4.94 -1.08
C ASP A 109 -12.14 5.80 -0.85
N ALA A 110 -11.44 6.15 -1.94
CA ALA A 110 -10.29 7.04 -1.88
C ALA A 110 -10.68 8.47 -1.48
N GLN A 111 -11.83 8.96 -1.95
CA GLN A 111 -12.35 10.28 -1.57
C GLN A 111 -12.69 10.34 -0.08
N ALA A 112 -13.31 9.32 0.48
CA ALA A 112 -13.63 9.26 1.91
C ALA A 112 -12.35 9.31 2.77
N ILE A 113 -11.32 8.55 2.39
CA ILE A 113 -10.02 8.56 3.07
C ILE A 113 -9.34 9.93 2.92
N ALA A 114 -9.34 10.49 1.71
CA ALA A 114 -8.75 11.81 1.42
C ALA A 114 -9.41 12.92 2.24
N LYS A 115 -10.73 12.92 2.31
CA LYS A 115 -11.50 13.87 3.10
C LYS A 115 -11.07 13.84 4.57
N THR A 116 -11.02 12.66 5.18
CA THR A 116 -10.59 12.51 6.58
C THR A 116 -9.14 12.95 6.79
N ALA A 117 -8.24 12.66 5.85
CA ALA A 117 -6.85 13.08 5.91
C ALA A 117 -6.69 14.60 5.80
N VAL A 118 -7.41 15.23 4.86
CA VAL A 118 -7.42 16.70 4.67
C VAL A 118 -8.02 17.39 5.88
N GLU A 119 -9.14 16.90 6.41
CA GLU A 119 -9.77 17.43 7.62
C GLU A 119 -8.85 17.33 8.85
N ALA A 120 -8.14 16.20 9.03
CA ALA A 120 -7.19 16.05 10.11
C ALA A 120 -6.03 17.04 10.00
N PHE A 121 -5.54 17.28 8.77
CA PHE A 121 -4.46 18.23 8.49
C PHE A 121 -4.92 19.69 8.67
N THR A 122 -6.05 20.08 8.09
CA THR A 122 -6.53 21.47 8.13
C THR A 122 -6.99 21.88 9.53
N SER A 123 -7.59 20.95 10.29
CA SER A 123 -7.99 21.20 11.69
C SER A 123 -6.82 21.21 12.69
N GLY A 124 -5.61 20.92 12.27
CA GLY A 124 -4.44 20.87 13.17
C GLY A 124 -4.34 19.60 14.02
N ARG A 125 -5.18 18.59 13.77
CA ARG A 125 -5.06 17.28 14.42
C ARG A 125 -3.85 16.49 13.94
N ALA A 126 -3.40 16.75 12.72
CA ALA A 126 -2.17 16.21 12.15
C ALA A 126 -1.41 17.31 11.41
N ASP A 127 -0.11 17.41 11.64
CA ASP A 127 0.77 18.37 10.94
C ASP A 127 1.45 17.73 9.73
N ARG A 128 1.40 16.40 9.67
CA ARG A 128 1.92 15.60 8.56
C ARG A 128 1.01 14.40 8.32
N VAL A 129 0.80 14.05 7.06
CA VAL A 129 0.11 12.81 6.67
C VAL A 129 1.05 11.97 5.82
N MET A 130 1.29 10.75 6.27
CA MET A 130 2.13 9.76 5.58
C MET A 130 1.26 8.62 5.07
N LEU A 131 1.63 8.07 3.93
CA LEU A 131 0.96 6.92 3.31
C LEU A 131 1.93 5.75 3.22
N VAL A 132 1.57 4.61 3.82
CA VAL A 132 2.37 3.37 3.80
C VAL A 132 1.62 2.31 3.02
N TYR A 133 2.17 1.89 1.89
CA TYR A 133 1.52 0.93 1.00
C TYR A 133 2.55 0.08 0.24
N ASN A 134 2.09 -0.96 -0.45
CA ASN A 134 2.92 -1.74 -1.37
C ASN A 134 2.83 -1.19 -2.80
N GLU A 135 3.93 -0.67 -3.30
CA GLU A 135 4.08 -0.32 -4.71
C GLU A 135 4.21 -1.61 -5.56
N PHE A 136 3.40 -1.73 -6.59
CA PHE A 136 3.49 -2.82 -7.56
C PHE A 136 4.53 -2.49 -8.64
N LYS A 137 5.62 -3.23 -8.68
CA LYS A 137 6.63 -3.15 -9.76
C LYS A 137 6.47 -4.27 -10.78
N SER A 138 6.34 -5.50 -10.31
CA SER A 138 6.10 -6.69 -11.12
C SER A 138 5.42 -7.76 -10.27
N VAL A 139 5.00 -8.87 -10.89
CA VAL A 139 4.43 -10.01 -10.18
C VAL A 139 5.40 -10.57 -9.13
N MET A 140 6.70 -10.57 -9.44
CA MET A 140 7.74 -11.08 -8.55
C MET A 140 8.23 -10.05 -7.53
N THR A 141 8.03 -8.76 -7.78
CA THR A 141 8.64 -7.70 -6.97
C THR A 141 7.60 -6.67 -6.55
N GLN A 142 7.35 -6.60 -5.25
CA GLN A 142 6.58 -5.55 -4.60
C GLN A 142 7.48 -4.86 -3.57
N ARG A 143 7.27 -3.58 -3.36
CA ARG A 143 8.07 -2.78 -2.44
C ARG A 143 7.16 -1.97 -1.53
N VAL A 144 7.41 -2.05 -0.21
CA VAL A 144 6.78 -1.15 0.75
C VAL A 144 7.35 0.25 0.57
N VAL A 145 6.47 1.21 0.41
CA VAL A 145 6.80 2.63 0.25
C VAL A 145 6.14 3.41 1.38
N VAL A 146 6.90 4.36 1.93
CA VAL A 146 6.41 5.37 2.87
C VAL A 146 6.53 6.70 2.15
N GLU A 147 5.40 7.29 1.80
CA GLU A 147 5.30 8.50 0.98
C GLU A 147 4.59 9.60 1.78
N GLN A 148 5.07 10.82 1.72
CA GLN A 148 4.39 11.96 2.33
C GLN A 148 3.23 12.39 1.44
N LEU A 149 2.03 12.47 2.03
CA LEU A 149 0.82 12.92 1.34
C LEU A 149 0.53 14.40 1.63
N LEU A 150 0.69 14.80 2.90
CA LEU A 150 0.51 16.18 3.37
C LEU A 150 1.60 16.57 4.38
N PRO A 151 2.06 17.82 4.34
CA PRO A 151 1.82 18.82 3.30
C PRO A 151 2.31 18.30 1.96
N ILE A 152 1.68 18.72 0.86
CA ILE A 152 2.14 18.37 -0.49
C ILE A 152 3.54 18.96 -0.67
N ALA A 153 4.49 18.13 -1.08
CA ALA A 153 5.85 18.58 -1.28
C ALA A 153 5.88 19.65 -2.38
N ARG A 154 6.56 20.78 -2.13
CA ARG A 154 6.69 21.85 -3.13
C ARG A 154 7.28 21.34 -4.43
N GLU A 155 8.20 20.37 -4.36
CA GLU A 155 8.79 19.72 -5.53
C GLU A 155 7.78 18.96 -6.40
N ASP A 156 6.64 18.58 -5.85
CA ASP A 156 5.56 17.91 -6.59
C ASP A 156 4.66 18.90 -7.33
N VAL A 157 4.65 20.15 -6.89
CA VAL A 157 3.80 21.22 -7.43
C VAL A 157 4.65 22.25 -8.17
N ASP A 158 5.82 22.63 -7.66
CA ASP A 158 6.75 23.56 -8.27
C ASP A 158 8.19 23.01 -8.19
N PRO A 159 8.69 22.33 -9.24
CA PRO A 159 10.04 21.78 -9.26
C PRO A 159 11.15 22.84 -9.32
N GLY A 160 10.81 24.14 -9.38
CA GLY A 160 11.78 25.22 -9.50
C GLY A 160 12.53 25.25 -10.85
N PRO A 161 13.33 26.29 -11.13
CA PRO A 161 14.03 26.47 -12.40
C PRO A 161 15.17 25.46 -12.67
N ALA A 162 15.56 24.66 -11.67
CA ALA A 162 16.78 23.84 -11.74
C ALA A 162 16.62 22.43 -12.33
N ARG A 163 15.41 22.00 -12.74
CA ARG A 163 15.17 20.66 -13.29
C ARG A 163 14.64 20.65 -14.73
N THR A 164 15.27 21.42 -15.60
CA THR A 164 15.00 21.40 -17.06
C THR A 164 15.45 20.10 -17.76
N GLY A 165 15.97 19.12 -17.04
CA GLY A 165 16.52 17.88 -17.59
C GLY A 165 15.57 16.66 -17.51
N HIS A 166 14.32 16.78 -17.06
CA HIS A 166 13.38 15.68 -17.16
C HIS A 166 12.74 15.65 -18.56
N PRO A 167 12.79 14.51 -19.26
CA PRO A 167 12.08 14.34 -20.54
C PRO A 167 10.58 14.37 -20.26
N GLY A 168 9.97 15.55 -20.33
CA GLY A 168 8.55 15.74 -20.04
C GLY A 168 8.16 17.14 -19.57
N VAL A 169 9.08 18.09 -19.48
CA VAL A 169 8.75 19.52 -19.44
C VAL A 169 8.27 19.87 -20.84
N VAL A 170 7.03 19.50 -21.12
CA VAL A 170 6.28 20.08 -22.21
C VAL A 170 6.20 21.58 -21.88
N ASN A 171 6.64 22.42 -22.79
CA ASN A 171 6.28 23.84 -22.81
C ASN A 171 4.79 23.91 -22.51
N LEU A 172 4.44 24.36 -21.31
CA LEU A 172 3.05 24.66 -20.93
C LEU A 172 2.67 25.95 -21.67
N SER A 173 2.73 25.88 -23.02
CA SER A 173 2.26 26.91 -23.91
C SER A 173 0.75 27.01 -23.71
N ASP A 174 0.38 28.11 -23.09
CA ASP A 174 -0.88 28.84 -23.30
C ASP A 174 -2.19 28.04 -23.18
N TYR A 175 -2.41 27.36 -22.02
CA TYR A 175 -3.77 27.06 -21.64
C TYR A 175 -4.49 28.33 -21.21
N LEU A 176 -5.67 28.58 -21.77
CA LEU A 176 -6.61 29.53 -21.21
C LEU A 176 -7.24 28.93 -19.97
N TYR A 177 -7.05 29.57 -18.84
CA TYR A 177 -7.59 29.12 -17.56
C TYR A 177 -8.88 29.89 -17.28
N GLU A 178 -9.99 29.16 -17.21
CA GLU A 178 -11.30 29.72 -16.84
C GLU A 178 -11.83 28.96 -15.61
N PRO A 179 -12.29 29.62 -14.55
CA PRO A 179 -12.46 31.08 -14.42
C PRO A 179 -11.16 31.81 -14.07
N SER A 180 -10.26 31.25 -13.27
CA SER A 180 -8.97 31.81 -12.92
C SER A 180 -7.96 30.73 -12.54
N PRO A 181 -6.64 30.95 -12.76
CA PRO A 181 -5.61 30.01 -12.35
C PRO A 181 -5.69 29.65 -10.85
N GLN A 182 -5.97 30.63 -9.99
CA GLN A 182 -6.05 30.44 -8.54
C GLN A 182 -7.24 29.54 -8.12
N GLU A 183 -8.41 29.75 -8.72
CA GLU A 183 -9.59 28.92 -8.41
C GLU A 183 -9.41 27.49 -8.86
N ILE A 184 -8.85 27.30 -10.06
CA ILE A 184 -8.55 25.96 -10.59
C ILE A 184 -7.53 25.26 -9.68
N PHE A 185 -6.49 25.96 -9.25
CA PHE A 185 -5.46 25.43 -8.35
C PHE A 185 -6.06 24.98 -7.02
N ASN A 186 -6.92 25.81 -6.41
CA ASN A 186 -7.58 25.49 -5.15
C ASN A 186 -8.52 24.26 -5.25
N GLN A 187 -9.15 24.05 -6.41
CA GLN A 187 -9.99 22.87 -6.65
C GLN A 187 -9.17 21.62 -6.99
N LEU A 188 -8.03 21.77 -7.65
CA LEU A 188 -7.21 20.63 -8.07
C LEU A 188 -6.38 20.03 -6.93
N LEU A 189 -5.94 20.83 -5.96
CA LEU A 189 -5.11 20.30 -4.85
C LEU A 189 -5.80 19.23 -4.02
N PRO A 190 -7.05 19.39 -3.56
CA PRO A 190 -7.78 18.31 -2.89
C PRO A 190 -7.96 17.09 -3.80
N ARG A 191 -8.25 17.33 -5.08
CA ARG A 191 -8.41 16.27 -6.09
C ARG A 191 -7.11 15.49 -6.32
N TYR A 192 -5.98 16.18 -6.27
CA TYR A 192 -4.66 15.54 -6.36
C TYR A 192 -4.45 14.54 -5.21
N ILE A 193 -4.82 14.90 -3.98
CA ILE A 193 -4.73 14.01 -2.81
C ILE A 193 -5.61 12.77 -3.01
N GLU A 194 -6.85 12.94 -3.45
CA GLU A 194 -7.78 11.83 -3.75
C GLU A 194 -7.16 10.86 -4.78
N VAL A 195 -6.56 11.41 -5.83
CA VAL A 195 -5.92 10.62 -6.89
C VAL A 195 -4.67 9.90 -6.40
N GLN A 196 -3.85 10.51 -5.55
CA GLN A 196 -2.67 9.86 -4.97
C GLN A 196 -3.07 8.68 -4.06
N ILE A 197 -4.09 8.86 -3.23
CA ILE A 197 -4.64 7.77 -2.40
C ILE A 197 -5.20 6.68 -3.30
N TYR A 198 -6.01 7.01 -4.31
CA TYR A 198 -6.59 6.03 -5.22
C TYR A 198 -5.50 5.23 -5.97
N ARG A 199 -4.45 5.90 -6.42
CA ARG A 199 -3.27 5.26 -7.01
C ARG A 199 -2.65 4.24 -6.05
N ALA A 200 -2.38 4.66 -4.81
CA ALA A 200 -1.78 3.79 -3.80
C ALA A 200 -2.67 2.58 -3.46
N LEU A 201 -3.99 2.77 -3.37
CA LEU A 201 -4.95 1.68 -3.15
C LEU A 201 -4.94 0.69 -4.33
N LEU A 202 -4.95 1.17 -5.57
CA LEU A 202 -4.88 0.32 -6.77
C LEU A 202 -3.56 -0.43 -6.87
N GLU A 203 -2.43 0.23 -6.59
CA GLU A 203 -1.11 -0.40 -6.59
C GLU A 203 -1.00 -1.46 -5.51
N SER A 204 -1.47 -1.15 -4.30
CA SER A 204 -1.50 -2.11 -3.19
C SER A 204 -2.39 -3.31 -3.49
N ASN A 205 -3.55 -3.09 -4.12
CA ASN A 205 -4.45 -4.17 -4.54
C ASN A 205 -3.81 -5.07 -5.60
N ALA A 206 -3.17 -4.48 -6.61
CA ALA A 206 -2.43 -5.24 -7.62
C ALA A 206 -1.27 -6.04 -7.01
N ALA A 207 -0.52 -5.44 -6.08
CA ALA A 207 0.56 -6.09 -5.35
C ALA A 207 0.05 -7.24 -4.47
N PHE A 208 -1.13 -7.08 -3.84
CA PHE A 208 -1.78 -8.13 -3.06
C PHE A 208 -2.10 -9.37 -3.93
N PHE A 209 -2.76 -9.18 -5.07
CA PHE A 209 -3.09 -10.29 -5.96
C PHE A 209 -1.85 -10.96 -6.56
N ALA A 210 -0.83 -10.19 -6.90
CA ALA A 210 0.44 -10.74 -7.36
C ALA A 210 1.12 -11.60 -6.28
N ALA A 211 1.20 -11.11 -5.06
CA ALA A 211 1.74 -11.84 -3.92
C ALA A 211 0.91 -13.11 -3.61
N GLN A 212 -0.42 -13.02 -3.71
CA GLN A 212 -1.31 -14.16 -3.53
C GLN A 212 -1.07 -15.22 -4.61
N MET A 213 -0.98 -14.82 -5.88
CA MET A 213 -0.70 -15.73 -7.00
C MET A 213 0.61 -16.49 -6.78
N THR A 214 1.69 -15.78 -6.46
CA THR A 214 3.00 -16.39 -6.20
C THR A 214 2.98 -17.34 -5.00
N ALA A 215 2.30 -16.95 -3.91
CA ALA A 215 2.18 -17.78 -2.72
C ALA A 215 1.39 -19.07 -3.00
N MET A 216 0.31 -18.99 -3.80
CA MET A 216 -0.49 -20.16 -4.16
C MET A 216 0.23 -21.10 -5.13
N ASP A 217 0.97 -20.55 -6.11
CA ASP A 217 1.81 -21.37 -6.99
C ASP A 217 2.86 -22.17 -6.19
N THR A 218 3.55 -21.49 -5.27
CA THR A 218 4.50 -22.15 -4.37
C THR A 218 3.84 -23.20 -3.49
N ALA A 219 2.69 -22.90 -2.90
CA ALA A 219 1.94 -23.85 -2.07
C ALA A 219 1.51 -25.09 -2.87
N THR A 220 1.07 -24.91 -4.13
CA THR A 220 0.67 -26.01 -5.02
C THR A 220 1.87 -26.93 -5.33
N LYS A 221 3.04 -26.35 -5.66
CA LYS A 221 4.26 -27.12 -5.91
C LYS A 221 4.71 -27.93 -4.68
N ASN A 222 4.77 -27.28 -3.51
CA ASN A 222 5.15 -27.94 -2.26
C ASN A 222 4.17 -29.06 -1.90
N SER A 223 2.87 -28.88 -2.13
CA SER A 223 1.86 -29.90 -1.89
C SER A 223 2.04 -31.10 -2.84
N ALA A 224 2.33 -30.89 -4.09
CA ALA A 224 2.60 -31.96 -5.06
C ALA A 224 3.83 -32.78 -4.66
N GLU A 225 4.91 -32.13 -4.24
CA GLU A 225 6.13 -32.79 -3.75
C GLU A 225 5.85 -33.64 -2.49
N MET A 226 5.07 -33.07 -1.55
CA MET A 226 4.68 -33.78 -0.33
C MET A 226 3.82 -35.02 -0.63
N ILE A 227 2.83 -34.91 -1.53
CA ILE A 227 2.01 -36.04 -1.96
C ILE A 227 2.88 -37.12 -2.60
N GLY A 228 3.84 -36.74 -3.47
CA GLY A 228 4.78 -37.67 -4.07
C GLY A 228 5.60 -38.44 -3.01
N SER A 229 6.18 -37.72 -2.06
CA SER A 229 6.98 -38.32 -0.99
C SER A 229 6.17 -39.22 -0.08
N LEU A 230 4.94 -38.82 0.30
CA LEU A 230 4.04 -39.65 1.10
C LEU A 230 3.57 -40.91 0.37
N THR A 231 3.33 -40.81 -0.95
CA THR A 231 2.96 -41.95 -1.77
C THR A 231 4.08 -42.98 -1.83
N LEU A 232 5.33 -42.53 -2.02
CA LEU A 232 6.50 -43.44 -1.96
C LEU A 232 6.68 -44.08 -0.59
N TYR A 233 6.53 -43.31 0.49
CA TYR A 233 6.60 -43.82 1.84
C TYR A 233 5.52 -44.86 2.11
N MET A 234 4.26 -44.59 1.74
CA MET A 234 3.13 -45.51 1.87
C MET A 234 3.39 -46.81 1.11
N ASN A 235 3.89 -46.74 -0.13
CA ASN A 235 4.22 -47.94 -0.90
C ASN A 235 5.32 -48.76 -0.23
N LYS A 236 6.36 -48.13 0.32
CA LYS A 236 7.44 -48.79 1.06
C LYS A 236 6.91 -49.53 2.33
N VAL A 237 6.05 -48.83 3.11
CA VAL A 237 5.44 -49.44 4.29
C VAL A 237 4.54 -50.60 3.91
N ARG A 238 3.74 -50.48 2.86
CA ARG A 238 2.90 -51.56 2.34
C ARG A 238 3.72 -52.76 1.92
N GLN A 239 4.80 -52.59 1.15
CA GLN A 239 5.70 -53.67 0.75
C GLN A 239 6.34 -54.36 1.96
N ALA A 240 6.80 -53.59 2.96
CA ALA A 240 7.36 -54.15 4.19
C ALA A 240 6.34 -54.95 4.98
N ALA A 241 5.09 -54.49 5.04
CA ALA A 241 4.00 -55.25 5.70
C ALA A 241 3.72 -56.56 4.99
N ILE A 242 3.53 -56.54 3.65
CA ILE A 242 3.32 -57.77 2.87
C ILE A 242 4.51 -58.74 3.02
N THR A 243 5.74 -58.26 2.97
CA THR A 243 6.92 -59.11 3.16
C THR A 243 6.94 -59.74 4.54
N ARG A 244 6.57 -59.02 5.61
CA ARG A 244 6.46 -59.55 6.96
C ARG A 244 5.41 -60.63 7.03
N GLU A 245 4.21 -60.40 6.49
CA GLU A 245 3.14 -61.41 6.48
C GLU A 245 3.55 -62.69 5.73
N ILE A 246 4.25 -62.55 4.59
CA ILE A 246 4.78 -63.72 3.87
C ILE A 246 5.79 -64.49 4.71
N ILE A 247 6.72 -63.81 5.37
CA ILE A 247 7.72 -64.42 6.23
C ILE A 247 7.05 -65.15 7.40
N GLU A 248 6.04 -64.54 8.02
CA GLU A 248 5.27 -65.14 9.13
C GLU A 248 4.56 -66.44 8.69
N VAL A 249 3.92 -66.42 7.50
CA VAL A 249 3.23 -67.63 6.95
C VAL A 249 4.23 -68.73 6.61
N VAL A 250 5.35 -68.39 5.95
CA VAL A 250 6.40 -69.36 5.58
C VAL A 250 7.05 -69.95 6.84
N SER A 251 7.37 -69.11 7.81
CA SER A 251 7.97 -69.60 9.10
C SER A 251 7.00 -70.49 9.88
N GLY A 252 5.70 -70.13 9.88
CA GLY A 252 4.67 -70.98 10.50
C GLY A 252 4.49 -72.31 9.81
N ALA A 253 4.59 -72.33 8.45
CA ALA A 253 4.53 -73.63 7.70
C ALA A 253 5.79 -74.53 7.88
N GLN A 254 6.95 -73.97 8.18
CA GLN A 254 8.16 -74.71 8.47
C GLN A 254 8.24 -75.23 9.91
N ALA A 255 7.40 -74.74 10.80
CA ALA A 255 7.34 -75.17 12.24
C ALA A 255 6.33 -76.28 12.47
N LEU A 256 5.59 -76.69 11.44
CA LEU A 256 4.71 -77.90 11.43
C LEU A 256 5.42 -79.07 10.77
#